data_87d9a777a95182895132c592bc105cc2
#
_entry.id   87d9a777a95182895132c592bc105cc2
#
_cell.length_a   1.000
_cell.length_b   1.000
_cell.length_c   1.000
_cell.angle_alpha   90.00
_cell.angle_beta   90.00
_cell.angle_gamma   90.00
#
_symmetry.space_group_name_H-M   'P 1'
#
loop_
_entity.id
_entity.type
_entity.pdbx_description
1 polymer ?
#
loop_
_entity_poly.entity_id
_entity_poly.type
_entity_poly.pdbx_seq_one_letter_code
_entity_poly.pdbx_strand_id
1 'polypeptide(L)'
;MNVDDQLAYLTKGAVDVVRRSELKAKLERSAETGQPLTVKVGFDPTAPDLHLGHTVLLRKMKHFQDLGHRVIFLIGDFTGLIGDPTGRSKTRPPLTADEIARNAETYKAQVFKILDADKTVVDFNSRWMVPLGAEGLIRLAARYNVAQMFERREFKQRYEAGKPIAVHEFLYPLVQAYDSVVLKADVELGGTDQLFNLNVGRDIMPGYGLEAQVVMTTPLLEGLDGVEKMSKSLGNYVGVTESADEMFGKLMSVSDELMWRYYLLLTDLSESDIAARRAAVQSGTLHPKQAKIELGQRIVSDFHSVEAAARAVEAFEARFARGEISADALRDVRVAADAGSVALSRVLVDAQLAGSASEGARKIQQGGVKLDRERITDPRYRVDVARLPVVLEVGRRAVRLVSGSGVDSARESS
;
A
#
# COMPACT_ATOMS: atom_id res chain seq x y z
N MET A 1 26.67 -15.68 -3.34
CA MET A 1 25.70 -15.62 -4.47
C MET A 1 26.45 -15.03 -5.66
N ASN A 2 26.42 -15.65 -6.84
CA ASN A 2 27.03 -15.08 -8.04
C ASN A 2 26.23 -13.88 -8.55
N VAL A 3 26.79 -13.10 -9.49
CA VAL A 3 26.14 -11.84 -9.96
C VAL A 3 24.82 -12.10 -10.67
N ASP A 4 24.68 -13.17 -11.43
CA ASP A 4 23.43 -13.48 -12.12
C ASP A 4 22.32 -13.87 -11.14
N ASP A 5 22.65 -14.60 -10.07
CA ASP A 5 21.72 -14.90 -8.98
C ASP A 5 21.32 -13.64 -8.21
N GLN A 6 22.29 -12.74 -7.93
CA GLN A 6 22.01 -11.45 -7.31
C GLN A 6 21.05 -10.62 -8.19
N LEU A 7 21.33 -10.55 -9.49
CA LEU A 7 20.50 -9.83 -10.44
C LEU A 7 19.08 -10.39 -10.50
N ALA A 8 18.92 -11.72 -10.49
CA ALA A 8 17.62 -12.38 -10.45
C ALA A 8 16.87 -12.07 -9.16
N TYR A 9 17.55 -12.16 -8.01
CA TYR A 9 16.99 -11.85 -6.70
C TYR A 9 16.55 -10.38 -6.60
N LEU A 10 17.39 -9.44 -7.03
CA LEU A 10 17.11 -8.01 -6.97
C LEU A 10 15.98 -7.59 -7.92
N THR A 11 15.88 -8.22 -9.09
CA THR A 11 14.87 -7.86 -10.10
C THR A 11 13.54 -8.61 -9.93
N LYS A 12 13.44 -9.57 -9.00
CA LYS A 12 12.19 -10.27 -8.69
C LYS A 12 11.05 -9.28 -8.45
N GLY A 13 9.94 -9.42 -9.17
CA GLY A 13 8.75 -8.59 -9.01
C GLY A 13 8.93 -7.11 -9.36
N ALA A 14 10.07 -6.68 -9.92
CA ALA A 14 10.23 -5.36 -10.49
C ALA A 14 9.45 -5.25 -11.82
N VAL A 15 8.94 -4.04 -12.12
CA VAL A 15 8.27 -3.75 -13.39
C VAL A 15 9.27 -3.20 -14.38
N ASP A 16 10.01 -2.17 -14.00
CA ASP A 16 11.03 -1.55 -14.82
C ASP A 16 12.41 -1.72 -14.17
N VAL A 17 13.42 -1.97 -15.00
CA VAL A 17 14.84 -1.90 -14.63
C VAL A 17 15.58 -1.17 -15.75
N VAL A 18 15.82 0.12 -15.55
CA VAL A 18 16.45 1.01 -16.55
C VAL A 18 17.90 1.31 -16.15
N ARG A 19 18.89 0.69 -16.73
CA ARG A 19 18.90 -0.45 -17.66
C ARG A 19 19.41 -1.69 -16.93
N ARG A 20 18.85 -2.86 -17.19
CA ARG A 20 19.25 -4.11 -16.53
C ARG A 20 20.73 -4.47 -16.76
N SER A 21 21.28 -4.18 -17.94
CA SER A 21 22.71 -4.39 -18.25
C SER A 21 23.63 -3.51 -17.41
N GLU A 22 23.22 -2.29 -17.12
CA GLU A 22 23.98 -1.37 -16.25
C GLU A 22 23.93 -1.83 -14.79
N LEU A 23 22.79 -2.35 -14.32
CA LEU A 23 22.71 -2.96 -12.99
C LEU A 23 23.68 -4.13 -12.86
N LYS A 24 23.72 -5.02 -13.87
CA LYS A 24 24.65 -6.14 -13.90
C LYS A 24 26.11 -5.64 -13.82
N ALA A 25 26.49 -4.68 -14.66
CA ALA A 25 27.84 -4.12 -14.65
C ALA A 25 28.22 -3.46 -13.31
N LYS A 26 27.27 -2.78 -12.66
CA LYS A 26 27.48 -2.20 -11.31
C LYS A 26 27.66 -3.30 -10.25
N LEU A 27 26.90 -4.40 -10.33
CA LEU A 27 27.06 -5.56 -9.44
C LEU A 27 28.39 -6.27 -9.64
N GLU A 28 28.83 -6.45 -10.90
CA GLU A 28 30.14 -7.01 -11.24
C GLU A 28 31.27 -6.15 -10.66
N ARG A 29 31.22 -4.85 -10.89
CA ARG A 29 32.19 -3.88 -10.32
C ARG A 29 32.19 -3.92 -8.79
N SER A 30 31.01 -3.97 -8.17
CA SER A 30 30.89 -4.05 -6.71
C SER A 30 31.54 -5.33 -6.17
N ALA A 31 31.33 -6.47 -6.84
CA ALA A 31 31.94 -7.75 -6.46
C ALA A 31 33.47 -7.74 -6.62
N GLU A 32 33.99 -7.13 -7.68
CA GLU A 32 35.42 -7.01 -7.95
C GLU A 32 36.13 -6.07 -7.01
N THR A 33 35.53 -4.93 -6.68
CA THR A 33 36.16 -3.86 -5.88
C THR A 33 35.88 -3.97 -4.39
N GLY A 34 34.90 -4.78 -3.99
CA GLY A 34 34.39 -4.82 -2.61
C GLY A 34 33.64 -3.55 -2.18
N GLN A 35 33.35 -2.62 -3.11
CA GLN A 35 32.63 -1.39 -2.80
C GLN A 35 31.12 -1.63 -2.98
N PRO A 36 30.30 -1.42 -1.91
CA PRO A 36 28.87 -1.60 -2.01
C PRO A 36 28.23 -0.53 -2.90
N LEU A 37 27.18 -0.90 -3.62
CA LEU A 37 26.33 0.06 -4.34
C LEU A 37 25.59 0.94 -3.35
N THR A 38 25.37 2.21 -3.72
CA THR A 38 24.49 3.13 -3.01
C THR A 38 23.09 3.06 -3.60
N VAL A 39 22.14 2.59 -2.81
CA VAL A 39 20.73 2.41 -3.20
C VAL A 39 19.86 3.34 -2.41
N LYS A 40 19.10 4.20 -3.05
CA LYS A 40 18.20 5.13 -2.36
C LYS A 40 16.73 4.92 -2.69
N VAL A 41 15.90 5.30 -1.74
CA VAL A 41 14.45 5.47 -1.90
C VAL A 41 14.04 6.75 -1.19
N GLY A 42 13.28 7.60 -1.87
CA GLY A 42 12.68 8.79 -1.27
C GLY A 42 11.24 8.56 -0.83
N PHE A 43 10.91 9.03 0.37
CA PHE A 43 9.55 9.02 0.90
C PHE A 43 9.19 10.40 1.44
N ASP A 44 8.17 11.02 0.89
CA ASP A 44 7.57 12.21 1.47
C ASP A 44 6.72 11.81 2.69
N PRO A 45 6.92 12.40 3.86
CA PRO A 45 6.22 12.03 5.09
C PRO A 45 4.79 12.59 5.11
N THR A 46 3.95 12.13 4.17
CA THR A 46 2.62 12.70 3.90
C THR A 46 1.50 12.15 4.79
N ALA A 47 1.77 11.11 5.56
CA ALA A 47 0.85 10.51 6.52
C ALA A 47 1.64 9.78 7.61
N PRO A 48 1.14 9.67 8.86
CA PRO A 48 1.93 9.12 9.97
C PRO A 48 2.21 7.63 9.87
N ASP A 49 1.43 6.85 9.10
CA ASP A 49 1.55 5.38 9.10
C ASP A 49 1.75 4.82 7.69
N LEU A 50 2.52 3.73 7.64
CA LEU A 50 2.73 2.93 6.44
C LEU A 50 1.70 1.78 6.37
N HIS A 51 1.47 1.26 5.17
CA HIS A 51 0.69 0.07 4.90
C HIS A 51 1.47 -0.88 3.98
N LEU A 52 1.01 -2.12 3.80
CA LEU A 52 1.73 -3.14 3.02
C LEU A 52 2.10 -2.70 1.59
N GLY A 53 1.36 -1.75 0.99
CA GLY A 53 1.72 -1.18 -0.30
C GLY A 53 3.10 -0.48 -0.29
N HIS A 54 3.43 0.23 0.78
CA HIS A 54 4.76 0.86 0.94
C HIS A 54 5.84 -0.19 1.19
N THR A 55 5.49 -1.30 1.83
CA THR A 55 6.47 -2.32 2.20
C THR A 55 7.00 -3.13 1.01
N VAL A 56 6.32 -3.10 -0.14
CA VAL A 56 6.85 -3.65 -1.39
C VAL A 56 8.20 -3.01 -1.74
N LEU A 57 8.26 -1.68 -1.61
CA LEU A 57 9.47 -0.93 -1.90
C LEU A 57 10.54 -1.12 -0.81
N LEU A 58 10.13 -1.12 0.47
CA LEU A 58 11.03 -1.39 1.60
C LEU A 58 11.64 -2.79 1.53
N ARG A 59 10.87 -3.79 1.10
CA ARG A 59 11.36 -5.15 0.88
C ARG A 59 12.38 -5.19 -0.27
N LYS A 60 12.18 -4.38 -1.30
CA LYS A 60 13.18 -4.25 -2.36
C LYS A 60 14.49 -3.62 -1.85
N MET A 61 14.40 -2.61 -0.99
CA MET A 61 15.59 -2.08 -0.27
C MET A 61 16.28 -3.17 0.55
N LYS A 62 15.49 -3.98 1.29
CA LYS A 62 16.00 -5.09 2.09
C LYS A 62 16.80 -6.07 1.22
N HIS A 63 16.33 -6.41 0.04
CA HIS A 63 17.07 -7.30 -0.86
C HIS A 63 18.47 -6.78 -1.19
N PHE A 64 18.63 -5.47 -1.40
CA PHE A 64 19.96 -4.86 -1.57
C PHE A 64 20.76 -4.88 -0.27
N GLN A 65 20.14 -4.62 0.86
CA GLN A 65 20.77 -4.65 2.18
C GLN A 65 21.30 -6.05 2.54
N ASP A 66 20.53 -7.10 2.23
CA ASP A 66 20.90 -8.51 2.45
C ASP A 66 22.13 -8.93 1.63
N LEU A 67 22.34 -8.29 0.48
CA LEU A 67 23.52 -8.48 -0.36
C LEU A 67 24.71 -7.59 0.05
N GLY A 68 24.60 -6.84 1.13
CA GLY A 68 25.66 -5.99 1.66
C GLY A 68 25.79 -4.62 1.00
N HIS A 69 24.81 -4.19 0.22
CA HIS A 69 24.79 -2.85 -0.37
C HIS A 69 24.32 -1.79 0.65
N ARG A 70 24.77 -0.55 0.45
CA ARG A 70 24.42 0.58 1.27
C ARG A 70 23.02 1.08 0.89
N VAL A 71 22.05 0.96 1.79
CA VAL A 71 20.69 1.44 1.57
C VAL A 71 20.44 2.76 2.30
N ILE A 72 19.80 3.71 1.60
CA ILE A 72 19.48 5.03 2.10
C ILE A 72 17.95 5.21 2.04
N PHE A 73 17.33 5.29 3.21
CA PHE A 73 15.95 5.71 3.37
C PHE A 73 15.92 7.23 3.49
N LEU A 74 15.58 7.89 2.37
CA LEU A 74 15.56 9.34 2.29
C LEU A 74 14.19 9.88 2.64
N ILE A 75 14.13 10.72 3.65
CA ILE A 75 12.93 11.46 4.02
C ILE A 75 12.88 12.76 3.22
N GLY A 76 11.84 12.90 2.41
CA GLY A 76 11.58 14.06 1.58
C GLY A 76 10.93 15.19 2.37
N ASP A 77 11.64 15.73 3.36
CA ASP A 77 11.14 16.84 4.18
C ASP A 77 11.11 18.17 3.41
N PHE A 78 12.01 18.35 2.45
CA PHE A 78 11.97 19.49 1.54
C PHE A 78 10.99 19.27 0.38
N THR A 79 10.99 18.10 -0.24
CA THR A 79 10.03 17.75 -1.30
C THR A 79 8.59 17.74 -0.81
N GLY A 80 8.37 17.39 0.46
CA GLY A 80 7.05 17.47 1.11
C GLY A 80 6.46 18.89 1.15
N LEU A 81 7.31 19.93 1.15
CA LEU A 81 6.86 21.33 1.03
C LEU A 81 6.34 21.67 -0.38
N ILE A 82 6.87 21.00 -1.41
CA ILE A 82 6.43 21.17 -2.80
C ILE A 82 5.15 20.36 -3.03
N GLY A 83 5.15 19.12 -2.59
CA GLY A 83 4.11 18.13 -2.82
C GLY A 83 4.24 17.45 -4.18
N ASP A 84 4.27 16.12 -4.16
CA ASP A 84 4.37 15.31 -5.38
C ASP A 84 3.14 15.48 -6.28
N PRO A 85 3.29 15.95 -7.53
CA PRO A 85 2.18 16.07 -8.49
C PRO A 85 1.72 14.72 -9.06
N THR A 86 2.38 13.59 -8.75
CA THR A 86 2.08 12.26 -9.29
C THR A 86 0.63 11.82 -9.02
N GLY A 87 -0.07 11.39 -10.07
CA GLY A 87 -1.41 10.80 -9.98
C GLY A 87 -2.51 11.75 -9.52
N ARG A 88 -2.31 13.07 -9.61
CA ARG A 88 -3.26 14.07 -9.11
C ARG A 88 -3.73 15.06 -10.16
N SER A 89 -5.00 15.41 -10.07
CA SER A 89 -5.63 16.44 -10.88
C SER A 89 -5.55 17.85 -10.26
N LYS A 90 -5.08 17.95 -9.00
CA LYS A 90 -4.94 19.22 -8.26
C LYS A 90 -3.67 19.19 -7.43
N THR A 91 -3.04 20.35 -7.24
CA THR A 91 -1.88 20.54 -6.34
C THR A 91 -2.23 20.12 -4.91
N ARG A 92 -1.31 19.41 -4.26
CA ARG A 92 -1.46 19.04 -2.85
C ARG A 92 -1.25 20.28 -1.97
N PRO A 93 -2.03 20.49 -0.91
CA PRO A 93 -1.64 21.46 0.11
C PRO A 93 -0.27 21.09 0.68
N PRO A 94 0.66 22.06 0.80
CA PRO A 94 1.95 21.82 1.42
C PRO A 94 1.79 21.44 2.89
N LEU A 95 2.61 20.49 3.36
CA LEU A 95 2.68 20.13 4.77
C LEU A 95 3.46 21.21 5.53
N THR A 96 3.15 21.40 6.80
CA THR A 96 3.97 22.22 7.69
C THR A 96 5.23 21.47 8.12
N ALA A 97 6.28 22.20 8.48
CA ALA A 97 7.53 21.61 8.97
C ALA A 97 7.29 20.71 10.20
N ASP A 98 6.39 21.09 11.09
CA ASP A 98 6.05 20.31 12.28
C ASP A 98 5.31 18.98 11.93
N GLU A 99 4.44 18.99 10.93
CA GLU A 99 3.79 17.78 10.43
C GLU A 99 4.81 16.84 9.80
N ILE A 100 5.70 17.38 8.98
CA ILE A 100 6.79 16.64 8.35
C ILE A 100 7.69 16.00 9.42
N ALA A 101 8.11 16.74 10.44
CA ALA A 101 8.95 16.22 11.51
C ALA A 101 8.27 15.09 12.30
N ARG A 102 7.00 15.26 12.68
CA ARG A 102 6.23 14.22 13.39
C ARG A 102 6.07 12.96 12.55
N ASN A 103 5.71 13.11 11.27
CA ASN A 103 5.52 11.97 10.39
C ASN A 103 6.84 11.24 10.11
N ALA A 104 7.97 11.97 10.03
CA ALA A 104 9.29 11.40 9.82
C ALA A 104 9.70 10.44 10.96
N GLU A 105 9.43 10.80 12.22
CA GLU A 105 9.73 9.92 13.35
C GLU A 105 8.89 8.64 13.34
N THR A 106 7.61 8.73 12.98
CA THR A 106 6.76 7.54 12.86
C THR A 106 7.22 6.64 11.71
N TYR A 107 7.70 7.21 10.60
CA TYR A 107 8.25 6.44 9.47
C TYR A 107 9.46 5.63 9.87
N LYS A 108 10.43 6.24 10.58
CA LYS A 108 11.63 5.52 11.06
C LYS A 108 11.27 4.26 11.85
N ALA A 109 10.36 4.39 12.84
CA ALA A 109 9.96 3.25 13.67
C ALA A 109 9.31 2.13 12.85
N GLN A 110 8.55 2.47 11.80
CA GLN A 110 7.85 1.50 10.96
C GLN A 110 8.77 0.84 9.92
N VAL A 111 9.69 1.62 9.35
CA VAL A 111 10.67 1.14 8.35
C VAL A 111 11.59 0.08 8.95
N PHE A 112 12.00 0.25 10.20
CA PHE A 112 12.87 -0.70 10.92
C PHE A 112 12.17 -2.00 11.37
N LYS A 113 10.89 -2.17 11.06
CA LYS A 113 10.25 -3.49 11.10
C LYS A 113 10.69 -4.40 9.94
N ILE A 114 11.21 -3.83 8.85
CA ILE A 114 11.64 -4.55 7.66
C ILE A 114 13.15 -4.41 7.43
N LEU A 115 13.67 -3.19 7.54
CA LEU A 115 15.08 -2.91 7.33
C LEU A 115 15.86 -3.03 8.64
N ASP A 116 17.09 -3.52 8.53
CA ASP A 116 18.06 -3.53 9.62
C ASP A 116 18.49 -2.08 9.92
N ALA A 117 18.23 -1.62 11.14
CA ALA A 117 18.50 -0.24 11.56
C ALA A 117 19.99 0.12 11.50
N ASP A 118 20.88 -0.84 11.84
CA ASP A 118 22.32 -0.63 11.87
C ASP A 118 22.93 -0.54 10.45
N LYS A 119 22.21 -1.04 9.44
CA LYS A 119 22.63 -1.07 8.04
C LYS A 119 21.88 -0.07 7.16
N THR A 120 20.95 0.70 7.72
CA THR A 120 20.14 1.66 6.99
C THR A 120 20.57 3.08 7.30
N VAL A 121 20.94 3.84 6.29
CA VAL A 121 21.14 5.27 6.43
C VAL A 121 19.80 5.97 6.31
N VAL A 122 19.39 6.71 7.34
CA VAL A 122 18.24 7.63 7.26
C VAL A 122 18.78 9.02 7.04
N ASP A 123 18.32 9.70 5.99
CA ASP A 123 18.76 11.05 5.65
C ASP A 123 17.57 11.93 5.24
N PHE A 124 17.79 13.24 5.19
CA PHE A 124 16.77 14.26 4.91
C PHE A 124 17.23 15.16 3.77
N ASN A 125 16.41 15.37 2.77
CA ASN A 125 16.83 16.17 1.62
C ASN A 125 16.91 17.69 1.90
N SER A 126 16.28 18.18 2.96
CA SER A 126 16.53 19.56 3.44
C SER A 126 17.99 19.83 3.75
N ARG A 127 18.75 18.81 4.13
CA ARG A 127 20.19 18.94 4.50
C ARG A 127 21.05 19.52 3.37
N TRP A 128 20.71 19.25 2.13
CA TRP A 128 21.40 19.84 0.96
C TRP A 128 20.55 20.83 0.18
N MET A 129 19.22 20.72 0.25
CA MET A 129 18.37 21.67 -0.47
C MET A 129 18.32 23.04 0.16
N VAL A 130 18.35 23.13 1.49
CA VAL A 130 18.36 24.44 2.18
C VAL A 130 19.67 25.20 1.88
N PRO A 131 20.88 24.60 2.01
CA PRO A 131 22.12 25.29 1.65
C PRO A 131 22.28 25.56 0.16
N LEU A 132 21.60 24.84 -0.72
CA LEU A 132 21.67 25.07 -2.17
C LEU A 132 21.26 26.49 -2.54
N GLY A 133 20.28 27.04 -1.85
CA GLY A 133 19.83 28.43 -2.01
C GLY A 133 19.19 28.71 -3.38
N ALA A 134 18.80 29.94 -3.60
CA ALA A 134 18.12 30.37 -4.83
C ALA A 134 19.01 30.23 -6.08
N GLU A 135 20.29 30.57 -5.98
CA GLU A 135 21.22 30.43 -7.10
C GLU A 135 21.41 28.98 -7.51
N GLY A 136 21.60 28.08 -6.55
CA GLY A 136 21.72 26.65 -6.82
C GLY A 136 20.44 26.07 -7.42
N LEU A 137 19.27 26.50 -6.95
CA LEU A 137 17.98 26.06 -7.52
C LEU A 137 17.82 26.54 -8.98
N ILE A 138 18.24 27.76 -9.31
CA ILE A 138 18.25 28.26 -10.69
C ILE A 138 19.16 27.38 -11.57
N ARG A 139 20.38 27.09 -11.10
CA ARG A 139 21.35 26.25 -11.81
C ARG A 139 20.81 24.81 -12.00
N LEU A 140 20.09 24.27 -11.03
CA LEU A 140 19.44 22.98 -11.13
C LEU A 140 18.30 23.02 -12.17
N ALA A 141 17.43 24.03 -12.11
CA ALA A 141 16.33 24.21 -13.04
C ALA A 141 16.78 24.40 -14.50
N ALA A 142 17.96 25.01 -14.71
CA ALA A 142 18.54 25.21 -16.04
C ALA A 142 19.02 23.89 -16.71
N ARG A 143 19.06 22.77 -15.99
CA ARG A 143 19.48 21.47 -16.53
C ARG A 143 18.38 20.65 -17.19
N TYR A 144 17.14 21.10 -17.09
CA TYR A 144 15.99 20.40 -17.64
C TYR A 144 15.02 21.40 -18.28
N ASN A 145 14.46 21.08 -19.42
CA ASN A 145 13.59 22.02 -20.12
C ASN A 145 12.11 21.68 -19.94
N VAL A 146 11.25 22.67 -20.19
CA VAL A 146 9.80 22.53 -20.03
C VAL A 146 9.21 21.47 -20.95
N ALA A 147 9.75 21.30 -22.19
CA ALA A 147 9.27 20.27 -23.09
C ALA A 147 9.47 18.86 -22.52
N GLN A 148 10.63 18.62 -21.87
CA GLN A 148 10.88 17.37 -21.18
C GLN A 148 9.95 17.18 -19.96
N MET A 149 9.59 18.26 -19.23
CA MET A 149 8.59 18.17 -18.15
C MET A 149 7.21 17.72 -18.67
N PHE A 150 6.85 18.10 -19.90
CA PHE A 150 5.60 17.65 -20.53
C PHE A 150 5.62 16.22 -21.07
N GLU A 151 6.74 15.52 -21.03
CA GLU A 151 6.77 14.05 -21.21
C GLU A 151 6.03 13.34 -20.08
N ARG A 152 5.94 13.97 -18.92
CA ARG A 152 5.11 13.49 -17.82
C ARG A 152 3.63 13.59 -18.16
N ARG A 153 2.96 12.43 -18.17
CA ARG A 153 1.56 12.30 -18.60
C ARG A 153 0.62 13.26 -17.86
N GLU A 154 0.78 13.42 -16.56
CA GLU A 154 -0.09 14.27 -15.73
C GLU A 154 0.05 15.75 -16.07
N PHE A 155 1.26 16.24 -16.32
CA PHE A 155 1.47 17.63 -16.76
C PHE A 155 0.88 17.84 -18.14
N LYS A 156 1.13 16.92 -19.08
CA LYS A 156 0.58 16.97 -20.43
C LYS A 156 -0.95 17.01 -20.43
N GLN A 157 -1.58 16.09 -19.71
CA GLN A 157 -3.05 16.01 -19.61
C GLN A 157 -3.67 17.26 -18.99
N ARG A 158 -3.04 17.81 -17.93
CA ARG A 158 -3.52 19.04 -17.27
C ARG A 158 -3.38 20.23 -18.20
N TYR A 159 -2.29 20.35 -18.93
CA TYR A 159 -2.06 21.40 -19.90
C TYR A 159 -3.08 21.35 -21.05
N GLU A 160 -3.27 20.18 -21.66
CA GLU A 160 -4.24 19.96 -22.75
C GLU A 160 -5.69 20.21 -22.29
N ALA A 161 -6.00 19.92 -21.03
CA ALA A 161 -7.30 20.17 -20.42
C ALA A 161 -7.49 21.63 -19.93
N GLY A 162 -6.51 22.53 -20.14
CA GLY A 162 -6.56 23.90 -19.65
C GLY A 162 -6.55 24.04 -18.11
N LYS A 163 -6.13 23.00 -17.40
CA LYS A 163 -6.04 23.00 -15.94
C LYS A 163 -4.73 23.67 -15.48
N PRO A 164 -4.75 24.43 -14.36
CA PRO A 164 -3.57 25.13 -13.89
C PRO A 164 -2.48 24.14 -13.46
N ILE A 165 -1.22 24.50 -13.78
CA ILE A 165 -0.02 23.84 -13.30
C ILE A 165 0.80 24.92 -12.62
N ALA A 166 1.06 24.81 -11.33
CA ALA A 166 1.86 25.79 -10.61
C ALA A 166 3.36 25.56 -10.90
N VAL A 167 4.13 26.65 -11.01
CA VAL A 167 5.56 26.60 -11.38
C VAL A 167 6.37 25.72 -10.43
N HIS A 168 6.06 25.73 -9.12
CA HIS A 168 6.78 24.92 -8.14
C HIS A 168 6.60 23.40 -8.36
N GLU A 169 5.52 22.97 -9.03
CA GLU A 169 5.32 21.55 -9.32
C GLU A 169 6.39 21.00 -10.28
N PHE A 170 6.95 21.83 -11.16
CA PHE A 170 8.08 21.45 -12.01
C PHE A 170 9.40 21.31 -11.24
N LEU A 171 9.49 21.88 -10.05
CA LEU A 171 10.69 21.75 -9.21
C LEU A 171 10.75 20.39 -8.52
N TYR A 172 9.60 19.73 -8.27
CA TYR A 172 9.56 18.47 -7.55
C TYR A 172 10.49 17.40 -8.17
N PRO A 173 10.35 17.03 -9.46
CA PRO A 173 11.22 16.03 -10.06
C PRO A 173 12.70 16.44 -10.09
N LEU A 174 13.00 17.74 -10.16
CA LEU A 174 14.36 18.23 -10.16
C LEU A 174 15.01 18.14 -8.77
N VAL A 175 14.25 18.43 -7.71
CA VAL A 175 14.71 18.27 -6.32
C VAL A 175 14.98 16.80 -6.03
N GLN A 176 14.07 15.90 -6.38
CA GLN A 176 14.27 14.46 -6.24
C GLN A 176 15.49 13.97 -7.03
N ALA A 177 15.68 14.48 -8.23
CA ALA A 177 16.83 14.15 -9.07
C ALA A 177 18.16 14.64 -8.43
N TYR A 178 18.16 15.82 -7.79
CA TYR A 178 19.31 16.34 -7.11
C TYR A 178 19.70 15.52 -5.87
N ASP A 179 18.74 14.89 -5.20
CA ASP A 179 19.00 13.92 -4.14
C ASP A 179 19.95 12.80 -4.63
N SER A 180 19.71 12.28 -5.85
CA SER A 180 20.58 11.26 -6.46
C SER A 180 21.99 11.77 -6.74
N VAL A 181 22.11 13.04 -7.15
CA VAL A 181 23.42 13.69 -7.38
C VAL A 181 24.21 13.79 -6.07
N VAL A 182 23.58 14.29 -5.01
CA VAL A 182 24.24 14.48 -3.71
C VAL A 182 24.64 13.14 -3.08
N LEU A 183 23.75 12.17 -3.14
CA LEU A 183 23.96 10.83 -2.58
C LEU A 183 24.85 9.95 -3.46
N LYS A 184 25.14 10.37 -4.70
CA LYS A 184 25.85 9.58 -5.73
C LYS A 184 25.22 8.21 -5.88
N ALA A 185 23.90 8.19 -6.06
CA ALA A 185 23.12 6.96 -6.09
C ALA A 185 23.50 6.07 -7.29
N ASP A 186 23.79 4.80 -7.04
CA ASP A 186 23.95 3.79 -8.08
C ASP A 186 22.61 3.26 -8.56
N VAL A 187 21.65 3.14 -7.63
CA VAL A 187 20.30 2.66 -7.89
C VAL A 187 19.28 3.54 -7.17
N GLU A 188 18.24 3.93 -7.86
CA GLU A 188 17.07 4.56 -7.25
C GLU A 188 15.84 3.68 -7.44
N LEU A 189 15.15 3.40 -6.32
CA LEU A 189 13.93 2.59 -6.31
C LEU A 189 12.70 3.47 -6.15
N GLY A 190 11.59 3.09 -6.79
CA GLY A 190 10.30 3.78 -6.63
C GLY A 190 9.13 2.91 -7.07
N GLY A 191 7.91 3.42 -6.89
CA GLY A 191 6.72 2.85 -7.52
C GLY A 191 6.69 3.14 -9.02
N THR A 192 5.92 2.38 -9.79
CA THR A 192 5.75 2.64 -11.24
C THR A 192 5.24 4.04 -11.55
N ASP A 193 4.52 4.64 -10.62
CA ASP A 193 4.03 6.02 -10.70
C ASP A 193 5.15 7.07 -10.57
N GLN A 194 6.33 6.68 -10.07
CA GLN A 194 7.50 7.53 -9.91
C GLN A 194 8.48 7.49 -11.11
N LEU A 195 8.24 6.64 -12.12
CA LEU A 195 9.19 6.36 -13.21
C LEU A 195 9.72 7.63 -13.88
N PHE A 196 8.86 8.63 -14.11
CA PHE A 196 9.29 9.92 -14.67
C PHE A 196 10.31 10.62 -13.78
N ASN A 197 9.99 10.80 -12.49
CA ASN A 197 10.87 11.50 -11.55
C ASN A 197 12.22 10.79 -11.41
N LEU A 198 12.21 9.46 -11.37
CA LEU A 198 13.41 8.63 -11.30
C LEU A 198 14.32 8.82 -12.53
N ASN A 199 13.71 8.90 -13.73
CA ASN A 199 14.44 9.13 -14.97
C ASN A 199 15.03 10.55 -15.03
N VAL A 200 14.37 11.56 -14.50
CA VAL A 200 14.97 12.91 -14.38
C VAL A 200 16.29 12.86 -13.61
N GLY A 201 16.36 12.07 -12.52
CA GLY A 201 17.62 11.83 -11.79
C GLY A 201 18.70 11.23 -12.68
N ARG A 202 18.33 10.22 -13.44
CA ARG A 202 19.21 9.56 -14.39
C ARG A 202 19.74 10.53 -15.46
N ASP A 203 18.88 11.42 -15.96
CA ASP A 203 19.20 12.38 -17.02
C ASP A 203 20.16 13.47 -16.54
N ILE A 204 20.00 13.97 -15.31
CA ILE A 204 20.81 15.11 -14.83
C ILE A 204 22.17 14.70 -14.24
N MET A 205 22.32 13.48 -13.69
CA MET A 205 23.55 13.02 -13.04
C MET A 205 24.82 13.17 -13.91
N PRO A 206 24.80 12.82 -15.23
CA PRO A 206 25.96 13.04 -16.08
C PRO A 206 26.42 14.51 -16.16
N GLY A 207 25.49 15.43 -16.09
CA GLY A 207 25.79 16.86 -16.06
C GLY A 207 26.51 17.33 -14.78
N TYR A 208 26.58 16.47 -13.76
CA TYR A 208 27.37 16.66 -12.54
C TYR A 208 28.63 15.79 -12.51
N GLY A 209 28.99 15.17 -13.65
CA GLY A 209 30.17 14.29 -13.76
C GLY A 209 29.99 12.93 -13.09
N LEU A 210 28.75 12.50 -12.86
CA LEU A 210 28.41 11.23 -12.24
C LEU A 210 27.92 10.24 -13.29
N GLU A 211 28.15 8.94 -13.04
CA GLU A 211 27.50 7.88 -13.79
C GLU A 211 25.99 7.90 -13.51
N ALA A 212 25.19 7.71 -14.55
CA ALA A 212 23.75 7.64 -14.41
C ALA A 212 23.31 6.49 -13.48
N GLN A 213 22.37 6.74 -12.60
CA GLN A 213 21.79 5.71 -11.74
C GLN A 213 20.97 4.68 -12.54
N VAL A 214 20.89 3.47 -12.04
CA VAL A 214 19.86 2.52 -12.47
C VAL A 214 18.54 2.88 -11.81
N VAL A 215 17.49 2.92 -12.59
CA VAL A 215 16.12 3.11 -12.09
C VAL A 215 15.45 1.75 -12.01
N MET A 216 14.85 1.44 -10.87
CA MET A 216 14.07 0.23 -10.68
C MET A 216 12.72 0.57 -10.09
N THR A 217 11.63 0.14 -10.75
CA THR A 217 10.28 0.36 -10.23
C THR A 217 9.64 -0.93 -9.74
N THR A 218 8.84 -0.80 -8.69
CA THR A 218 7.94 -1.85 -8.21
C THR A 218 6.50 -1.50 -8.55
N PRO A 219 5.65 -2.50 -8.79
CA PRO A 219 4.23 -2.24 -9.02
C PRO A 219 3.59 -1.66 -7.76
N LEU A 220 2.55 -0.88 -7.95
CA LEU A 220 1.65 -0.52 -6.86
C LEU A 220 0.89 -1.77 -6.41
N LEU A 221 0.84 -2.01 -5.10
CA LEU A 221 0.11 -3.15 -4.53
C LEU A 221 -1.38 -2.85 -4.55
N GLU A 222 -2.17 -3.76 -5.06
CA GLU A 222 -3.62 -3.71 -5.00
C GLU A 222 -4.08 -3.90 -3.54
N GLY A 223 -5.14 -3.18 -3.15
CA GLY A 223 -5.76 -3.29 -1.84
C GLY A 223 -6.57 -4.57 -1.66
N LEU A 224 -7.24 -4.70 -0.53
CA LEU A 224 -8.05 -5.88 -0.18
C LEU A 224 -9.19 -6.15 -1.17
N ASP A 225 -9.62 -5.12 -1.90
CA ASP A 225 -10.61 -5.21 -3.00
C ASP A 225 -10.06 -5.88 -4.27
N GLY A 226 -8.73 -6.00 -4.41
CA GLY A 226 -8.06 -6.60 -5.55
C GLY A 226 -8.13 -5.79 -6.85
N VAL A 227 -8.54 -4.53 -6.81
CA VAL A 227 -8.75 -3.66 -7.97
C VAL A 227 -7.98 -2.36 -7.84
N GLU A 228 -8.31 -1.58 -6.81
CA GLU A 228 -7.67 -0.29 -6.59
C GLU A 228 -6.35 -0.45 -5.83
N LYS A 229 -5.40 0.46 -6.07
CA LYS A 229 -4.18 0.47 -5.29
C LYS A 229 -4.48 0.58 -3.80
N MET A 230 -3.70 -0.12 -2.99
CA MET A 230 -3.82 -0.07 -1.53
C MET A 230 -3.69 1.37 -1.04
N SER A 231 -4.68 1.84 -0.31
CA SER A 231 -4.75 3.22 0.17
C SER A 231 -5.59 3.34 1.44
N LYS A 232 -5.15 4.17 2.39
CA LYS A 232 -5.93 4.52 3.58
C LYS A 232 -7.23 5.25 3.24
N SER A 233 -7.20 6.16 2.27
CA SER A 233 -8.38 6.92 1.85
C SER A 233 -9.47 6.05 1.23
N LEU A 234 -9.12 4.88 0.71
CA LEU A 234 -10.05 3.90 0.15
C LEU A 234 -10.49 2.85 1.18
N GLY A 235 -9.85 2.81 2.36
CA GLY A 235 -10.16 1.81 3.39
C GLY A 235 -9.79 0.37 3.02
N ASN A 236 -9.06 0.15 1.91
CA ASN A 236 -8.69 -1.16 1.37
C ASN A 236 -7.28 -1.61 1.76
N TYR A 237 -6.76 -1.14 2.88
CA TYR A 237 -5.36 -1.31 3.28
C TYR A 237 -5.17 -2.26 4.47
N VAL A 238 -3.93 -2.75 4.60
CA VAL A 238 -3.39 -3.40 5.79
C VAL A 238 -2.27 -2.53 6.33
N GLY A 239 -2.44 -2.00 7.54
CA GLY A 239 -1.44 -1.14 8.20
C GLY A 239 -0.32 -1.97 8.83
N VAL A 240 0.92 -1.46 8.79
CA VAL A 240 2.07 -2.15 9.42
C VAL A 240 2.08 -2.06 10.94
N THR A 241 1.21 -1.23 11.50
CA THR A 241 1.02 -1.04 12.95
C THR A 241 -0.22 -1.72 13.50
N GLU A 242 -1.03 -2.35 12.64
CA GLU A 242 -2.20 -3.13 13.07
C GLU A 242 -1.76 -4.33 13.93
N SER A 243 -2.65 -4.81 14.79
CA SER A 243 -2.40 -6.02 15.57
C SER A 243 -2.20 -7.25 14.67
N ALA A 244 -1.50 -8.28 15.17
CA ALA A 244 -1.26 -9.51 14.44
C ALA A 244 -2.57 -10.17 13.97
N ASP A 245 -3.60 -10.15 14.82
CA ASP A 245 -4.91 -10.74 14.53
C ASP A 245 -5.67 -9.97 13.44
N GLU A 246 -5.64 -8.63 13.47
CA GLU A 246 -6.26 -7.79 12.45
C GLU A 246 -5.56 -7.92 11.10
N MET A 247 -4.23 -7.83 11.11
CA MET A 247 -3.42 -8.02 9.90
C MET A 247 -3.68 -9.39 9.27
N PHE A 248 -3.65 -10.46 10.07
CA PHE A 248 -3.91 -11.81 9.60
C PHE A 248 -5.33 -11.96 9.05
N GLY A 249 -6.34 -11.45 9.77
CA GLY A 249 -7.74 -11.49 9.33
C GLY A 249 -7.96 -10.80 7.98
N LYS A 250 -7.35 -9.62 7.78
CA LYS A 250 -7.39 -8.90 6.50
C LYS A 250 -6.70 -9.67 5.38
N LEU A 251 -5.54 -10.28 5.65
CA LEU A 251 -4.83 -11.10 4.66
C LEU A 251 -5.63 -12.35 4.26
N MET A 252 -6.38 -12.93 5.19
CA MET A 252 -7.28 -14.06 4.89
C MET A 252 -8.47 -13.66 4.01
N SER A 253 -8.85 -12.39 3.93
CA SER A 253 -9.97 -11.89 3.13
C SER A 253 -9.64 -11.66 1.65
N VAL A 254 -8.36 -11.60 1.27
CA VAL A 254 -7.97 -11.38 -0.13
C VAL A 254 -8.42 -12.53 -1.04
N SER A 255 -8.64 -12.24 -2.31
CA SER A 255 -8.96 -13.28 -3.29
C SER A 255 -7.79 -14.27 -3.49
N ASP A 256 -8.09 -15.48 -3.98
CA ASP A 256 -7.03 -16.46 -4.25
C ASP A 256 -6.10 -16.01 -5.39
N GLU A 257 -6.57 -15.16 -6.30
CA GLU A 257 -5.74 -14.56 -7.34
C GLU A 257 -4.80 -13.50 -6.77
N LEU A 258 -5.32 -12.58 -5.95
CA LEU A 258 -4.54 -11.54 -5.29
C LEU A 258 -3.49 -12.13 -4.33
N MET A 259 -3.78 -13.26 -3.71
CA MET A 259 -2.84 -14.00 -2.85
C MET A 259 -1.49 -14.23 -3.54
N TRP A 260 -1.46 -14.63 -4.82
CA TRP A 260 -0.22 -14.87 -5.55
C TRP A 260 0.57 -13.59 -5.83
N ARG A 261 -0.13 -12.48 -6.01
CA ARG A 261 0.47 -11.16 -6.11
C ARG A 261 1.16 -10.77 -4.81
N TYR A 262 0.50 -11.02 -3.67
CA TYR A 262 1.08 -10.76 -2.35
C TYR A 262 2.26 -11.68 -2.04
N TYR A 263 2.21 -12.95 -2.45
CA TYR A 263 3.38 -13.83 -2.37
C TYR A 263 4.59 -13.27 -3.11
N LEU A 264 4.39 -12.77 -4.33
CA LEU A 264 5.47 -12.22 -5.15
C LEU A 264 6.09 -10.96 -4.53
N LEU A 265 5.25 -10.05 -4.03
CA LEU A 265 5.66 -8.69 -3.66
C LEU A 265 5.97 -8.53 -2.17
N LEU A 266 5.39 -9.36 -1.31
CA LEU A 266 5.46 -9.23 0.14
C LEU A 266 6.21 -10.38 0.84
N THR A 267 6.85 -11.29 0.10
CA THR A 267 7.65 -12.38 0.68
C THR A 267 9.03 -12.50 0.03
N ASP A 268 9.97 -13.10 0.74
CA ASP A 268 11.32 -13.37 0.23
C ASP A 268 11.44 -14.69 -0.54
N LEU A 269 10.31 -15.40 -0.76
CA LEU A 269 10.28 -16.61 -1.57
C LEU A 269 10.75 -16.34 -3.00
N SER A 270 11.50 -17.26 -3.59
CA SER A 270 11.88 -17.18 -5.00
C SER A 270 10.63 -17.34 -5.90
N GLU A 271 10.73 -16.85 -7.14
CA GLU A 271 9.66 -17.05 -8.13
C GLU A 271 9.39 -18.54 -8.40
N SER A 272 10.43 -19.39 -8.35
CA SER A 272 10.31 -20.84 -8.47
C SER A 272 9.53 -21.45 -7.31
N ASP A 273 9.76 -21.00 -6.07
CA ASP A 273 9.04 -21.47 -4.90
C ASP A 273 7.55 -21.06 -4.95
N ILE A 274 7.28 -19.85 -5.42
CA ILE A 274 5.91 -19.35 -5.62
C ILE A 274 5.22 -20.15 -6.72
N ALA A 275 5.89 -20.40 -7.84
CA ALA A 275 5.36 -21.21 -8.94
C ALA A 275 5.05 -22.64 -8.50
N ALA A 276 5.93 -23.26 -7.72
CA ALA A 276 5.71 -24.60 -7.17
C ALA A 276 4.47 -24.66 -6.26
N ARG A 277 4.27 -23.67 -5.38
CA ARG A 277 3.06 -23.56 -4.53
C ARG A 277 1.80 -23.37 -5.35
N ARG A 278 1.86 -22.51 -6.38
CA ARG A 278 0.73 -22.30 -7.27
C ARG A 278 0.35 -23.55 -8.03
N ALA A 279 1.32 -24.31 -8.51
CA ALA A 279 1.12 -25.61 -9.15
C ALA A 279 0.50 -26.63 -8.16
N ALA A 280 0.97 -26.67 -6.92
CA ALA A 280 0.41 -27.54 -5.89
C ALA A 280 -1.06 -27.20 -5.57
N VAL A 281 -1.42 -25.93 -5.59
CA VAL A 281 -2.84 -25.51 -5.44
C VAL A 281 -3.66 -25.93 -6.67
N GLN A 282 -3.13 -25.76 -7.88
CA GLN A 282 -3.82 -26.12 -9.11
C GLN A 282 -4.03 -27.65 -9.23
N SER A 283 -3.08 -28.45 -8.76
CA SER A 283 -3.17 -29.92 -8.73
C SER A 283 -4.03 -30.46 -7.57
N GLY A 284 -4.46 -29.61 -6.64
CA GLY A 284 -5.22 -30.01 -5.45
C GLY A 284 -4.38 -30.63 -4.32
N THR A 285 -3.03 -30.67 -4.45
CA THR A 285 -2.14 -31.18 -3.40
C THR A 285 -1.95 -30.20 -2.25
N LEU A 286 -2.21 -28.91 -2.48
CA LEU A 286 -2.26 -27.86 -1.46
C LEU A 286 -3.62 -27.16 -1.53
N HIS A 287 -4.30 -27.06 -0.40
CA HIS A 287 -5.58 -26.35 -0.36
C HIS A 287 -5.35 -24.82 -0.43
N PRO A 288 -6.12 -24.04 -1.24
CA PRO A 288 -5.95 -22.57 -1.34
C PRO A 288 -5.96 -21.84 0.00
N LYS A 289 -6.85 -22.26 0.92
CA LYS A 289 -6.90 -21.73 2.29
C LYS A 289 -5.56 -21.91 3.02
N GLN A 290 -4.93 -23.10 2.89
CA GLN A 290 -3.64 -23.37 3.53
C GLN A 290 -2.53 -22.50 2.96
N ALA A 291 -2.48 -22.34 1.63
CA ALA A 291 -1.54 -21.40 0.99
C ALA A 291 -1.73 -19.96 1.52
N LYS A 292 -2.99 -19.53 1.72
CA LYS A 292 -3.30 -18.20 2.25
C LYS A 292 -2.90 -18.07 3.72
N ILE A 293 -3.08 -19.09 4.54
CA ILE A 293 -2.60 -19.15 5.93
C ILE A 293 -1.08 -18.99 5.95
N GLU A 294 -0.34 -19.73 5.12
CA GLU A 294 1.12 -19.63 5.03
C GLU A 294 1.58 -18.22 4.63
N LEU A 295 0.88 -17.59 3.67
CA LEU A 295 1.15 -16.20 3.29
C LEU A 295 0.93 -15.24 4.48
N GLY A 296 -0.22 -15.36 5.14
CA GLY A 296 -0.58 -14.54 6.29
C GLY A 296 0.43 -14.69 7.43
N GLN A 297 0.84 -15.93 7.76
CA GLN A 297 1.87 -16.19 8.76
C GLN A 297 3.19 -15.52 8.44
N ARG A 298 3.67 -15.61 7.18
CA ARG A 298 4.92 -14.97 6.74
C ARG A 298 4.86 -13.46 6.92
N ILE A 299 3.81 -12.83 6.39
CA ILE A 299 3.66 -11.37 6.47
C ILE A 299 3.54 -10.93 7.93
N VAL A 300 2.69 -11.57 8.74
CA VAL A 300 2.54 -11.20 10.15
C VAL A 300 3.84 -11.39 10.93
N SER A 301 4.62 -12.44 10.63
CA SER A 301 5.92 -12.68 11.28
C SER A 301 6.91 -11.55 11.01
N ASP A 302 6.89 -10.95 9.82
CA ASP A 302 7.78 -9.82 9.47
C ASP A 302 7.50 -8.56 10.28
N PHE A 303 6.25 -8.33 10.69
CA PHE A 303 5.84 -7.11 11.39
C PHE A 303 5.70 -7.28 12.91
N HIS A 304 5.57 -8.52 13.38
CA HIS A 304 5.38 -8.87 14.78
C HIS A 304 6.42 -9.89 15.24
N SER A 305 6.02 -11.19 15.31
CA SER A 305 6.93 -12.30 15.56
C SER A 305 6.31 -13.60 15.04
N VAL A 306 7.14 -14.65 14.95
CA VAL A 306 6.67 -15.99 14.55
C VAL A 306 5.59 -16.51 15.51
N GLU A 307 5.76 -16.27 16.82
CA GLU A 307 4.80 -16.68 17.85
C GLU A 307 3.49 -15.88 17.75
N ALA A 308 3.57 -14.58 17.46
CA ALA A 308 2.37 -13.76 17.25
C ALA A 308 1.61 -14.21 16.00
N ALA A 309 2.31 -14.55 14.94
CA ALA A 309 1.70 -15.07 13.70
C ALA A 309 1.02 -16.43 13.96
N ALA A 310 1.66 -17.34 14.73
CA ALA A 310 1.05 -18.62 15.08
C ALA A 310 -0.23 -18.44 15.92
N ARG A 311 -0.21 -17.56 16.93
CA ARG A 311 -1.40 -17.23 17.73
C ARG A 311 -2.53 -16.61 16.88
N ALA A 312 -2.20 -15.76 15.92
CA ALA A 312 -3.20 -15.16 15.02
C ALA A 312 -3.88 -16.23 14.15
N VAL A 313 -3.16 -17.25 13.69
CA VAL A 313 -3.73 -18.40 12.98
C VAL A 313 -4.67 -19.18 13.90
N GLU A 314 -4.23 -19.55 15.10
CA GLU A 314 -5.05 -20.29 16.08
C GLU A 314 -6.35 -19.52 16.40
N ALA A 315 -6.22 -18.22 16.66
CA ALA A 315 -7.37 -17.36 16.93
C ALA A 315 -8.33 -17.29 15.74
N PHE A 316 -7.80 -17.17 14.51
CA PHE A 316 -8.61 -17.17 13.30
C PHE A 316 -9.33 -18.50 13.08
N GLU A 317 -8.62 -19.62 13.24
CA GLU A 317 -9.23 -20.96 13.10
C GLU A 317 -10.27 -21.25 14.18
N ALA A 318 -10.00 -20.86 15.41
CA ALA A 318 -10.96 -20.99 16.51
C ALA A 318 -12.25 -20.16 16.27
N ARG A 319 -12.12 -18.95 15.74
CA ARG A 319 -13.27 -18.11 15.34
C ARG A 319 -14.06 -18.78 14.20
N PHE A 320 -13.35 -19.32 13.20
CA PHE A 320 -13.96 -19.99 12.07
C PHE A 320 -14.67 -21.30 12.46
N ALA A 321 -14.05 -22.11 13.32
CA ALA A 321 -14.64 -23.35 13.84
C ALA A 321 -15.90 -23.11 14.69
N ARG A 322 -15.94 -21.99 15.43
CA ARG A 322 -17.09 -21.57 16.22
C ARG A 322 -18.18 -20.87 15.40
N GLY A 323 -17.96 -20.65 14.09
CA GLY A 323 -18.85 -19.88 13.24
C GLY A 323 -18.94 -18.40 13.66
N GLU A 324 -17.92 -17.91 14.36
CA GLU A 324 -17.83 -16.51 14.77
C GLU A 324 -17.38 -15.69 13.56
N ILE A 325 -18.33 -15.02 12.93
CA ILE A 325 -18.02 -13.97 11.97
C ILE A 325 -17.46 -12.82 12.80
N SER A 326 -16.21 -12.41 12.54
CA SER A 326 -15.62 -11.27 13.24
C SER A 326 -16.52 -10.05 13.06
N ALA A 327 -17.01 -9.50 14.15
CA ALA A 327 -17.86 -8.31 14.12
C ALA A 327 -17.17 -7.11 13.44
N ASP A 328 -15.81 -7.06 13.49
CA ASP A 328 -15.02 -5.99 12.89
C ASP A 328 -14.80 -6.15 11.38
N ALA A 329 -15.03 -7.36 10.83
CA ALA A 329 -14.98 -7.62 9.39
C ALA A 329 -16.34 -7.44 8.69
N LEU A 330 -17.38 -7.09 9.44
CA LEU A 330 -18.73 -6.92 8.91
C LEU A 330 -18.92 -5.50 8.38
N ARG A 331 -19.48 -5.41 7.16
CA ARG A 331 -19.93 -4.13 6.62
C ARG A 331 -21.04 -3.56 7.50
N ASP A 332 -20.89 -2.32 7.94
CA ASP A 332 -21.95 -1.61 8.68
C ASP A 332 -23.08 -1.24 7.73
N VAL A 333 -24.30 -1.60 8.14
CA VAL A 333 -25.53 -1.19 7.48
C VAL A 333 -26.30 -0.31 8.43
N ARG A 334 -26.47 0.96 8.09
CA ARG A 334 -27.24 1.91 8.89
C ARG A 334 -28.71 1.63 8.74
N VAL A 335 -29.38 1.43 9.87
CA VAL A 335 -30.83 1.21 9.93
C VAL A 335 -31.49 2.48 10.44
N ALA A 336 -32.25 3.14 9.56
CA ALA A 336 -33.12 4.25 9.93
C ALA A 336 -34.51 3.74 10.31
N ALA A 337 -35.08 4.19 11.40
CA ALA A 337 -36.40 3.80 11.84
C ALA A 337 -37.29 5.03 12.14
N ASP A 338 -38.41 5.08 11.48
CA ASP A 338 -39.41 6.15 11.71
C ASP A 338 -40.19 5.94 13.01
N ALA A 339 -40.13 4.79 13.66
CA ALA A 339 -40.92 4.44 14.85
C ALA A 339 -40.20 3.43 15.79
N GLY A 340 -38.90 3.54 15.98
CA GLY A 340 -38.12 2.69 16.90
C GLY A 340 -37.88 1.24 16.42
N SER A 341 -38.54 0.77 15.39
CA SER A 341 -38.34 -0.57 14.82
C SER A 341 -38.53 -0.62 13.31
N VAL A 342 -37.81 -1.53 12.62
CA VAL A 342 -37.87 -1.73 11.16
C VAL A 342 -38.14 -3.18 10.82
N ALA A 343 -38.99 -3.44 9.80
CA ALA A 343 -39.22 -4.79 9.32
C ALA A 343 -37.93 -5.46 8.83
N LEU A 344 -37.62 -6.65 9.36
CA LEU A 344 -36.39 -7.39 9.02
C LEU A 344 -36.29 -7.68 7.52
N SER A 345 -37.42 -7.95 6.84
CA SER A 345 -37.47 -8.14 5.38
C SER A 345 -36.99 -6.91 4.59
N ARG A 346 -37.25 -5.69 5.10
CA ARG A 346 -36.75 -4.44 4.53
C ARG A 346 -35.25 -4.27 4.78
N VAL A 347 -34.83 -4.54 6.01
CA VAL A 347 -33.40 -4.49 6.38
C VAL A 347 -32.58 -5.43 5.51
N LEU A 348 -33.09 -6.61 5.15
CA LEU A 348 -32.42 -7.55 4.23
C LEU A 348 -32.21 -6.96 2.83
N VAL A 349 -33.14 -6.12 2.35
CA VAL A 349 -33.00 -5.44 1.04
C VAL A 349 -31.96 -4.31 1.14
N ASP A 350 -32.07 -3.48 2.18
CA ASP A 350 -31.17 -2.36 2.40
C ASP A 350 -29.71 -2.85 2.63
N ALA A 351 -29.55 -4.02 3.24
CA ALA A 351 -28.29 -4.72 3.41
C ALA A 351 -27.79 -5.46 2.16
N GLN A 352 -28.55 -5.46 1.06
CA GLN A 352 -28.27 -6.21 -0.18
C GLN A 352 -28.15 -7.74 0.04
N LEU A 353 -28.85 -8.26 1.05
CA LEU A 353 -28.94 -9.69 1.36
C LEU A 353 -30.18 -10.35 0.75
N ALA A 354 -31.12 -9.55 0.23
CA ALA A 354 -32.25 -9.96 -0.58
C ALA A 354 -32.52 -8.92 -1.70
N GLY A 355 -33.01 -9.38 -2.84
CA GLY A 355 -33.34 -8.51 -3.96
C GLY A 355 -34.70 -7.80 -3.80
N SER A 356 -35.57 -8.29 -2.91
CA SER A 356 -36.88 -7.69 -2.61
C SER A 356 -37.35 -8.05 -1.20
N ALA A 357 -38.29 -7.27 -0.66
CA ALA A 357 -38.89 -7.54 0.65
C ALA A 357 -39.62 -8.93 0.68
N SER A 358 -40.24 -9.34 -0.42
CA SER A 358 -40.88 -10.66 -0.55
C SER A 358 -39.85 -11.78 -0.51
N GLU A 359 -38.69 -11.63 -1.15
CA GLU A 359 -37.59 -12.58 -1.05
C GLU A 359 -37.03 -12.60 0.37
N GLY A 360 -36.86 -11.43 1.02
CA GLY A 360 -36.44 -11.31 2.40
C GLY A 360 -37.37 -12.08 3.35
N ALA A 361 -38.66 -11.86 3.23
CA ALA A 361 -39.68 -12.56 4.02
C ALA A 361 -39.62 -14.10 3.82
N ARG A 362 -39.45 -14.58 2.59
CA ARG A 362 -39.28 -16.00 2.29
C ARG A 362 -38.01 -16.60 2.93
N LYS A 363 -36.88 -15.88 2.87
CA LYS A 363 -35.62 -16.31 3.53
C LYS A 363 -35.79 -16.42 5.04
N ILE A 364 -36.51 -15.47 5.66
CA ILE A 364 -36.83 -15.49 7.10
C ILE A 364 -37.67 -16.75 7.40
N GLN A 365 -38.77 -16.95 6.66
CA GLN A 365 -39.67 -18.08 6.88
C GLN A 365 -38.98 -19.45 6.71
N GLN A 366 -37.99 -19.52 5.81
CA GLN A 366 -37.16 -20.72 5.59
C GLN A 366 -36.11 -20.94 6.69
N GLY A 367 -36.01 -20.03 7.67
CA GLY A 367 -35.02 -20.11 8.75
C GLY A 367 -33.57 -19.83 8.31
N GLY A 368 -33.39 -19.20 7.14
CA GLY A 368 -32.08 -18.83 6.60
C GLY A 368 -31.51 -17.52 7.15
N VAL A 369 -32.21 -16.88 8.08
CA VAL A 369 -31.85 -15.59 8.67
C VAL A 369 -31.60 -15.72 10.17
N LYS A 370 -30.48 -15.11 10.66
CA LYS A 370 -30.17 -15.03 12.09
C LYS A 370 -29.86 -13.59 12.48
N LEU A 371 -30.24 -13.21 13.69
CA LEU A 371 -29.84 -11.98 14.37
C LEU A 371 -29.09 -12.37 15.66
N ASP A 372 -27.83 -11.92 15.79
CA ASP A 372 -26.94 -12.29 16.90
C ASP A 372 -26.95 -13.81 17.16
N ARG A 373 -26.88 -14.62 16.06
CA ARG A 373 -26.95 -16.09 16.06
C ARG A 373 -28.33 -16.70 16.36
N GLU A 374 -29.29 -15.91 16.78
CA GLU A 374 -30.65 -16.39 17.00
C GLU A 374 -31.38 -16.49 15.65
N ARG A 375 -31.91 -17.69 15.34
CA ARG A 375 -32.65 -17.96 14.11
C ARG A 375 -34.02 -17.28 14.16
N ILE A 376 -34.27 -16.40 13.17
CA ILE A 376 -35.56 -15.73 13.01
C ILE A 376 -36.36 -16.44 11.92
N THR A 377 -37.59 -16.88 12.25
CA THR A 377 -38.48 -17.58 11.32
C THR A 377 -39.79 -16.82 11.07
N ASP A 378 -40.10 -15.82 11.90
CA ASP A 378 -41.27 -14.97 11.69
C ASP A 378 -41.02 -13.94 10.59
N PRO A 379 -41.70 -14.02 9.42
CA PRO A 379 -41.51 -13.07 8.32
C PRO A 379 -41.97 -11.63 8.67
N ARG A 380 -42.72 -11.45 9.76
CA ARG A 380 -43.17 -10.15 10.27
C ARG A 380 -42.25 -9.58 11.34
N TYR A 381 -41.14 -10.25 11.64
CA TYR A 381 -40.19 -9.79 12.66
C TYR A 381 -39.71 -8.40 12.37
N ARG A 382 -39.62 -7.56 13.42
CA ARG A 382 -39.13 -6.20 13.37
C ARG A 382 -37.88 -6.07 14.23
N VAL A 383 -36.86 -5.47 13.65
CA VAL A 383 -35.62 -5.15 14.36
C VAL A 383 -35.85 -3.90 15.21
N ASP A 384 -35.65 -4.03 16.51
CA ASP A 384 -35.70 -2.89 17.44
C ASP A 384 -34.38 -2.12 17.34
N VAL A 385 -34.46 -0.82 17.01
CA VAL A 385 -33.30 0.06 16.86
C VAL A 385 -32.59 0.30 18.19
N ALA A 386 -33.28 0.19 19.30
CA ALA A 386 -32.66 0.34 20.63
C ALA A 386 -31.72 -0.83 20.97
N ARG A 387 -31.82 -1.95 20.26
CA ARG A 387 -30.94 -3.13 20.44
C ARG A 387 -29.70 -3.12 19.53
N LEU A 388 -29.57 -2.13 18.66
CA LEU A 388 -28.41 -2.00 17.77
C LEU A 388 -27.17 -1.55 18.57
N PRO A 389 -25.95 -2.03 18.22
CA PRO A 389 -25.63 -2.83 17.03
C PRO A 389 -25.95 -4.33 17.21
N VAL A 390 -26.41 -5.00 16.13
CA VAL A 390 -26.62 -6.45 16.07
C VAL A 390 -26.05 -7.02 14.77
N VAL A 391 -25.68 -8.31 14.77
CA VAL A 391 -25.19 -9.02 13.58
C VAL A 391 -26.35 -9.70 12.87
N LEU A 392 -26.53 -9.36 11.58
CA LEU A 392 -27.51 -10.01 10.70
C LEU A 392 -26.80 -10.99 9.77
N GLU A 393 -27.19 -12.26 9.84
CA GLU A 393 -26.62 -13.35 9.04
C GLU A 393 -27.66 -13.92 8.08
N VAL A 394 -27.26 -14.17 6.81
CA VAL A 394 -28.08 -14.87 5.80
C VAL A 394 -27.19 -15.86 5.05
N GLY A 395 -27.33 -17.14 5.35
CA GLY A 395 -26.46 -18.18 4.82
C GLY A 395 -24.99 -17.94 5.21
N ARG A 396 -24.12 -17.66 4.22
CA ARG A 396 -22.70 -17.34 4.45
C ARG A 396 -22.38 -15.83 4.46
N ARG A 397 -23.39 -14.98 4.32
CA ARG A 397 -23.23 -13.54 4.32
C ARG A 397 -23.65 -12.96 5.68
N ALA A 398 -22.92 -12.02 6.18
CA ALA A 398 -23.28 -11.28 7.37
C ALA A 398 -22.96 -9.79 7.24
N VAL A 399 -23.71 -8.96 7.98
CA VAL A 399 -23.52 -7.52 8.11
C VAL A 399 -23.78 -7.10 9.55
N ARG A 400 -23.19 -6.00 9.98
CA ARG A 400 -23.50 -5.40 11.27
C ARG A 400 -24.53 -4.30 11.05
N LEU A 401 -25.66 -4.42 11.71
CA LEU A 401 -26.69 -3.38 11.72
C LEU A 401 -26.33 -2.36 12.80
N VAL A 402 -26.22 -1.09 12.43
CA VAL A 402 -25.93 0.02 13.34
C VAL A 402 -27.02 1.07 13.28
N SER A 403 -27.23 1.78 14.38
CA SER A 403 -28.22 2.87 14.43
C SER A 403 -27.83 3.99 13.48
N GLY A 404 -28.71 4.34 12.54
CA GLY A 404 -28.63 5.57 11.77
C GLY A 404 -29.19 6.69 12.63
N SER A 405 -28.35 7.57 13.21
CA SER A 405 -28.82 8.86 13.71
C SER A 405 -29.46 9.61 12.54
N GLY A 406 -30.75 9.91 12.63
CA GLY A 406 -31.43 10.80 11.71
C GLY A 406 -30.75 12.17 11.70
N VAL A 407 -30.85 12.83 10.52
CA VAL A 407 -30.45 14.21 10.20
C VAL A 407 -29.03 14.35 9.65
N ASP A 408 -28.94 14.32 8.32
CA ASP A 408 -28.45 15.51 7.62
C ASP A 408 -29.26 15.70 6.33
N SER A 409 -30.41 16.37 6.48
CA SER A 409 -31.07 17.08 5.40
C SER A 409 -30.55 18.53 5.44
N ALA A 410 -29.35 18.76 4.96
CA ALA A 410 -28.93 20.08 4.52
C ALA A 410 -28.99 20.08 3.01
N ARG A 411 -30.13 20.55 2.52
CA ARG A 411 -30.42 20.92 1.15
C ARG A 411 -29.38 21.92 0.64
N GLU A 412 -28.90 21.63 -0.57
CA GLU A 412 -28.55 22.66 -1.54
C GLU A 412 -29.59 23.81 -1.51
N SER A 413 -29.10 25.03 -1.34
CA SER A 413 -29.65 26.24 -1.94
C SER A 413 -28.72 27.42 -1.64
N SER A 414 -28.03 27.84 -2.58
CA SER A 414 -27.67 29.19 -3.10
C SER A 414 -26.27 29.22 -3.65
#